data_400987bb6ee32a3e6241e221a116d4d9
#
_entry.id   400987bb6ee32a3e6241e221a116d4d9
#
_cell.length_a   1.000
_cell.length_b   1.000
_cell.length_c   1.000
_cell.angle_alpha   90.00
_cell.angle_beta   90.00
_cell.angle_gamma   90.00
#
_symmetry.space_group_name_H-M   'P 1'
#
loop_
_entity.id
_entity.type
_entity.pdbx_description
1 polymer ?
#
loop_
_entity_poly.entity_id
_entity_poly.type
_entity_poly.pdbx_seq_one_letter_code
_entity_poly.pdbx_strand_id
1 'polypeptide(L)'
;ASQTGFGRTGTVDWQTSIKTAASFTAVNGEGYFVDTSSNTVTANLPAGSVGAIVAFKDYANNFDTNKLIINSNGSEKINNSTLNLDVITEGESLTLIYADATRGWLVVNDGNNDAGQQASFVAATGGTVTTCGDFKIHTFTGPGTFCVSSAGNAAGSNVVDYLVVAGGVFFFF
;
A
#
# COMPACT_ATOMS: atom_id res chain seq x y z
N ALA A 1 -2.75 -14.52 34.24
CA ALA A 1 -1.81 -15.62 34.04
C ALA A 1 -1.22 -15.45 32.65
N SER A 2 0.08 -15.17 32.57
CA SER A 2 0.82 -15.13 31.31
C SER A 2 0.86 -16.55 30.75
N GLN A 3 0.17 -16.80 29.63
CA GLN A 3 0.28 -18.06 28.90
C GLN A 3 1.62 -18.07 28.15
N THR A 4 2.59 -18.70 28.73
CA THR A 4 3.87 -18.98 28.09
C THR A 4 3.76 -20.31 27.35
N GLY A 5 3.85 -20.28 26.04
CA GLY A 5 3.93 -21.46 25.18
C GLY A 5 2.59 -21.98 24.64
N PHE A 6 2.64 -22.66 23.54
CA PHE A 6 1.57 -23.37 22.83
C PHE A 6 0.20 -22.69 22.80
N GLY A 7 -0.04 -21.87 21.81
CA GLY A 7 -1.38 -21.40 21.52
C GLY A 7 -1.49 -20.01 20.91
N ARG A 8 -0.39 -19.27 20.78
CA ARG A 8 -0.40 -17.94 20.16
C ARG A 8 0.34 -17.86 18.82
N THR A 9 0.68 -18.98 18.24
CA THR A 9 1.16 -19.00 16.87
C THR A 9 -0.01 -18.76 15.94
N GLY A 10 -0.13 -17.52 15.45
CA GLY A 10 -1.14 -17.16 14.47
C GLY A 10 -2.36 -16.42 15.02
N THR A 11 -2.43 -16.13 16.34
CA THR A 11 -3.49 -15.31 16.92
C THR A 11 -2.94 -14.07 17.61
N VAL A 12 -3.69 -12.97 17.51
CA VAL A 12 -3.37 -11.69 18.19
C VAL A 12 -4.32 -11.46 19.35
N ASP A 13 -3.90 -10.64 20.31
CA ASP A 13 -4.74 -10.11 21.38
C ASP A 13 -5.48 -8.88 20.84
N TRP A 14 -6.76 -9.03 20.52
CA TRP A 14 -7.56 -7.94 19.95
C TRP A 14 -7.81 -6.87 20.99
N GLN A 15 -7.36 -5.66 20.70
CA GLN A 15 -7.51 -4.49 21.56
C GLN A 15 -8.95 -3.97 21.49
N THR A 16 -9.52 -3.65 22.64
CA THR A 16 -10.90 -3.15 22.74
C THR A 16 -11.04 -1.68 22.38
N SER A 17 -9.92 -0.94 22.36
CA SER A 17 -9.89 0.49 21.98
C SER A 17 -9.75 0.62 20.46
N ILE A 18 -10.80 1.11 19.81
CA ILE A 18 -10.83 1.38 18.38
C ILE A 18 -9.86 2.53 18.07
N LYS A 19 -9.04 2.36 17.02
CA LYS A 19 -8.05 3.35 16.57
C LYS A 19 -8.69 4.33 15.58
N THR A 20 -8.87 5.57 16.01
CA THR A 20 -9.44 6.67 15.22
C THR A 20 -8.45 7.81 14.98
N ALA A 21 -7.33 7.85 15.72
CA ALA A 21 -6.30 8.87 15.56
C ALA A 21 -5.59 8.72 14.22
N ALA A 22 -5.13 9.84 13.65
CA ALA A 22 -4.44 9.85 12.35
C ALA A 22 -3.20 8.94 12.29
N SER A 23 -2.61 8.62 13.44
CA SER A 23 -1.54 7.62 13.53
C SER A 23 -1.47 6.97 14.92
N PHE A 24 -0.96 5.73 14.96
CA PHE A 24 -0.62 5.03 16.20
C PHE A 24 0.53 4.05 15.95
N THR A 25 1.16 3.59 17.02
CA THR A 25 2.18 2.53 16.96
C THR A 25 1.57 1.21 17.42
N ALA A 26 1.68 0.20 16.58
CA ALA A 26 1.23 -1.15 16.89
C ALA A 26 2.25 -1.87 17.78
N VAL A 27 1.76 -2.84 18.54
CA VAL A 27 2.57 -3.65 19.47
C VAL A 27 2.56 -5.10 19.00
N ASN A 28 3.70 -5.78 19.13
CA ASN A 28 3.80 -7.19 18.79
C ASN A 28 2.82 -8.04 19.61
N GLY A 29 2.08 -8.88 18.93
CA GLY A 29 1.08 -9.77 19.53
C GLY A 29 -0.33 -9.18 19.61
N GLU A 30 -0.54 -7.94 19.16
CA GLU A 30 -1.81 -7.25 19.24
C GLU A 30 -2.53 -7.16 17.89
N GLY A 31 -3.88 -7.14 17.96
CA GLY A 31 -4.78 -6.84 16.85
C GLY A 31 -5.59 -5.59 17.12
N TYR A 32 -5.91 -4.84 16.08
CA TYR A 32 -6.55 -3.52 16.20
C TYR A 32 -7.76 -3.40 15.28
N PHE A 33 -8.85 -2.91 15.83
CA PHE A 33 -9.97 -2.37 15.06
C PHE A 33 -9.63 -0.92 14.70
N VAL A 34 -9.62 -0.60 13.41
CA VAL A 34 -9.28 0.74 12.91
C VAL A 34 -10.49 1.36 12.23
N ASP A 35 -10.83 2.56 12.65
CA ASP A 35 -11.92 3.35 12.10
C ASP A 35 -11.33 4.52 11.31
N THR A 36 -11.49 4.47 10.01
CA THR A 36 -11.01 5.51 9.07
C THR A 36 -12.13 6.42 8.58
N SER A 37 -13.32 6.40 9.20
CA SER A 37 -14.48 7.19 8.76
C SER A 37 -14.19 8.68 8.62
N SER A 38 -13.29 9.23 9.45
CA SER A 38 -12.99 10.67 9.48
C SER A 38 -11.70 11.04 8.79
N ASN A 39 -10.75 10.12 8.65
CA ASN A 39 -9.43 10.37 8.07
C ASN A 39 -8.69 9.08 7.76
N THR A 40 -7.70 9.16 6.86
CA THR A 40 -6.67 8.13 6.70
C THR A 40 -5.93 7.90 8.03
N VAL A 41 -5.73 6.64 8.40
CA VAL A 41 -5.00 6.25 9.61
C VAL A 41 -3.69 5.58 9.23
N THR A 42 -2.59 5.95 9.91
CA THR A 42 -1.29 5.31 9.76
C THR A 42 -0.98 4.45 10.98
N ALA A 43 -0.81 3.15 10.77
CA ALA A 43 -0.32 2.21 11.78
C ALA A 43 1.18 1.98 11.58
N ASN A 44 2.00 2.38 12.57
CA ASN A 44 3.43 2.12 12.55
C ASN A 44 3.70 0.76 13.18
N LEU A 45 4.33 -0.15 12.43
CA LEU A 45 4.71 -1.47 12.94
C LEU A 45 5.82 -1.35 14.00
N PRO A 46 5.84 -2.26 14.98
CA PRO A 46 6.97 -2.35 15.92
C PRO A 46 8.23 -2.81 15.19
N ALA A 47 9.38 -2.70 15.85
CA ALA A 47 10.62 -3.31 15.37
C ALA A 47 10.42 -4.81 15.16
N GLY A 48 10.80 -5.30 13.98
CA GLY A 48 10.61 -6.68 13.56
C GLY A 48 11.49 -7.65 14.35
N SER A 49 10.89 -8.69 14.88
CA SER A 49 11.57 -9.87 15.39
C SER A 49 10.92 -11.11 14.80
N VAL A 50 11.70 -12.13 14.48
CA VAL A 50 11.17 -13.36 13.84
C VAL A 50 9.99 -13.92 14.63
N GLY A 51 8.84 -14.07 13.94
CA GLY A 51 7.58 -14.51 14.55
C GLY A 51 6.76 -13.40 15.22
N ALA A 52 7.20 -12.14 15.19
CA ALA A 52 6.37 -11.02 15.62
C ALA A 52 5.10 -10.96 14.74
N ILE A 53 3.95 -10.68 15.34
CA ILE A 53 2.64 -10.71 14.70
C ILE A 53 1.85 -9.45 15.04
N VAL A 54 1.18 -8.86 14.06
CA VAL A 54 0.24 -7.74 14.23
C VAL A 54 -0.93 -7.94 13.28
N ALA A 55 -2.15 -7.62 13.73
CA ALA A 55 -3.33 -7.71 12.89
C ALA A 55 -4.16 -6.42 12.91
N PHE A 56 -4.89 -6.20 11.82
CA PHE A 56 -5.79 -5.05 11.64
C PHE A 56 -7.12 -5.50 11.07
N LYS A 57 -8.19 -4.81 11.46
CA LYS A 57 -9.54 -4.99 10.93
C LYS A 57 -10.16 -3.63 10.68
N ASP A 58 -10.72 -3.46 9.49
CA ASP A 58 -11.61 -2.33 9.18
C ASP A 58 -12.85 -2.40 10.08
N TYR A 59 -13.00 -1.39 10.95
CA TYR A 59 -14.12 -1.32 11.90
C TYR A 59 -15.38 -0.75 11.26
N ALA A 60 -15.22 0.25 10.41
CA ALA A 60 -16.33 1.04 9.87
C ALA A 60 -16.65 0.70 8.41
N ASN A 61 -15.95 -0.30 7.81
CA ASN A 61 -16.04 -0.61 6.40
C ASN A 61 -15.73 0.61 5.50
N ASN A 62 -14.59 1.26 5.72
CA ASN A 62 -14.29 2.55 5.11
C ASN A 62 -12.86 2.68 4.56
N PHE A 63 -12.09 1.56 4.52
CA PHE A 63 -10.72 1.57 4.00
C PHE A 63 -10.64 1.88 2.50
N ASP A 64 -11.70 1.68 1.75
CA ASP A 64 -11.83 2.06 0.34
C ASP A 64 -11.93 3.58 0.13
N THR A 65 -12.51 4.29 1.10
CA THR A 65 -12.67 5.76 1.07
C THR A 65 -11.49 6.46 1.72
N ASN A 66 -11.12 6.05 2.93
CA ASN A 66 -9.97 6.55 3.67
C ASN A 66 -9.12 5.35 4.08
N LYS A 67 -8.01 5.14 3.39
CA LYS A 67 -7.17 3.97 3.56
C LYS A 67 -6.54 3.82 4.94
N LEU A 68 -6.23 2.59 5.33
CA LEU A 68 -5.25 2.32 6.38
C LEU A 68 -3.86 2.22 5.73
N ILE A 69 -2.91 3.00 6.22
CA ILE A 69 -1.50 2.91 5.81
C ILE A 69 -0.74 2.14 6.88
N ILE A 70 -0.07 1.07 6.50
CA ILE A 70 0.82 0.32 7.39
C ILE A 70 2.25 0.70 7.05
N ASN A 71 2.93 1.33 8.01
CA ASN A 71 4.28 1.82 7.89
C ASN A 71 5.24 0.90 8.65
N SER A 72 6.33 0.48 8.00
CA SER A 72 7.36 -0.34 8.64
C SER A 72 8.22 0.46 9.61
N ASN A 73 8.92 -0.24 10.50
CA ASN A 73 9.88 0.39 11.39
C ASN A 73 11.19 0.68 10.65
N GLY A 74 11.58 1.95 10.57
CA GLY A 74 12.82 2.36 9.92
C GLY A 74 12.91 1.93 8.45
N SER A 75 13.91 1.12 8.13
CA SER A 75 14.14 0.58 6.76
C SER A 75 13.69 -0.86 6.59
N GLU A 76 12.90 -1.39 7.53
CA GLU A 76 12.35 -2.73 7.41
C GLU A 76 11.41 -2.82 6.22
N LYS A 77 11.16 -4.04 5.76
CA LYS A 77 10.34 -4.28 4.58
C LYS A 77 8.96 -4.80 4.96
N ILE A 78 7.99 -4.55 4.08
CA ILE A 78 6.69 -5.21 4.06
C ILE A 78 6.56 -5.90 2.69
N ASN A 79 6.29 -7.20 2.65
CA ASN A 79 6.22 -8.00 1.42
C ASN A 79 7.44 -7.80 0.50
N ASN A 80 8.65 -7.75 1.10
CA ASN A 80 9.92 -7.51 0.40
C ASN A 80 10.10 -6.09 -0.20
N SER A 81 9.24 -5.13 0.13
CA SER A 81 9.31 -3.74 -0.31
C SER A 81 9.57 -2.80 0.88
N THR A 82 10.27 -1.71 0.66
CA THR A 82 10.47 -0.63 1.65
C THR A 82 9.36 0.42 1.62
N LEU A 83 8.37 0.24 0.74
CA LEU A 83 7.20 1.12 0.67
C LEU A 83 6.18 0.75 1.75
N ASN A 84 5.36 1.72 2.14
CA ASN A 84 4.21 1.48 2.99
C ASN A 84 3.21 0.52 2.33
N LEU A 85 2.47 -0.20 3.14
CA LEU A 85 1.37 -1.03 2.67
C LEU A 85 0.06 -0.25 2.82
N ASP A 86 -0.59 0.06 1.71
CA ASP A 86 -1.89 0.71 1.69
C ASP A 86 -3.00 -0.36 1.66
N VAL A 87 -3.86 -0.35 2.66
CA VAL A 87 -5.04 -1.21 2.74
C VAL A 87 -6.24 -0.38 2.30
N ILE A 88 -6.83 -0.76 1.16
CA ILE A 88 -7.83 0.03 0.43
C ILE A 88 -9.12 -0.75 0.12
N THR A 89 -9.32 -1.88 0.74
CA THR A 89 -10.51 -2.72 0.53
C THR A 89 -11.47 -2.58 1.70
N GLU A 90 -12.73 -2.26 1.40
CA GLU A 90 -13.81 -2.17 2.38
C GLU A 90 -13.92 -3.46 3.19
N GLY A 91 -14.03 -3.31 4.51
CA GLY A 91 -14.25 -4.43 5.43
C GLY A 91 -13.06 -5.39 5.56
N GLU A 92 -11.89 -5.01 5.09
CA GLU A 92 -10.72 -5.88 5.09
C GLU A 92 -10.19 -6.19 6.48
N SER A 93 -9.60 -7.38 6.61
CA SER A 93 -8.79 -7.76 7.76
C SER A 93 -7.51 -8.43 7.28
N LEU A 94 -6.39 -8.12 7.91
CA LEU A 94 -5.11 -8.71 7.57
C LEU A 94 -4.26 -8.94 8.81
N THR A 95 -3.42 -9.96 8.73
CA THR A 95 -2.41 -10.26 9.73
C THR A 95 -1.04 -10.25 9.08
N LEU A 96 -0.09 -9.56 9.72
CA LEU A 96 1.31 -9.53 9.32
C LEU A 96 2.16 -10.30 10.31
N ILE A 97 3.10 -11.08 9.78
CA ILE A 97 4.13 -11.77 10.58
C ILE A 97 5.50 -11.36 10.06
N TYR A 98 6.41 -10.99 10.97
CA TYR A 98 7.79 -10.73 10.61
C TYR A 98 8.53 -12.04 10.37
N ALA A 99 8.96 -12.25 9.15
CA ALA A 99 9.68 -13.47 8.75
C ALA A 99 11.17 -13.35 9.02
N ASP A 100 11.82 -12.36 8.44
CA ASP A 100 13.26 -12.11 8.55
C ASP A 100 13.61 -10.72 8.00
N ALA A 101 14.87 -10.33 8.07
CA ALA A 101 15.35 -9.04 7.55
C ALA A 101 15.34 -8.95 6.01
N THR A 102 15.29 -10.08 5.31
CA THR A 102 15.27 -10.12 3.83
C THR A 102 13.90 -9.80 3.28
N ARG A 103 12.87 -10.42 3.85
CA ARG A 103 11.47 -10.30 3.42
C ARG A 103 10.68 -9.29 4.24
N GLY A 104 11.04 -9.12 5.51
CA GLY A 104 10.35 -8.24 6.44
C GLY A 104 9.04 -8.82 6.96
N TRP A 105 8.05 -7.98 7.09
CA TRP A 105 6.69 -8.31 7.45
C TRP A 105 5.94 -8.90 6.26
N LEU A 106 5.29 -10.03 6.43
CA LEU A 106 4.51 -10.71 5.40
C LEU A 106 3.03 -10.78 5.81
N VAL A 107 2.13 -10.49 4.88
CA VAL A 107 0.70 -10.73 5.05
C VAL A 107 0.42 -12.23 4.92
N VAL A 108 -0.25 -12.83 5.90
CA VAL A 108 -0.35 -14.30 5.99
C VAL A 108 -1.78 -14.86 6.03
N ASN A 109 -2.79 -14.07 6.35
CA ASN A 109 -4.15 -14.61 6.49
C ASN A 109 -5.17 -13.99 5.53
N ASP A 110 -4.69 -13.44 4.48
CA ASP A 110 -5.51 -12.97 3.41
C ASP A 110 -5.60 -14.07 2.35
N GLY A 111 -6.79 -14.57 2.12
CA GLY A 111 -7.07 -15.58 1.09
C GLY A 111 -7.00 -15.01 -0.33
N ASN A 112 -6.76 -13.73 -0.48
CA ASN A 112 -6.58 -13.02 -1.72
C ASN A 112 -5.19 -12.36 -1.72
N ASN A 113 -4.33 -12.73 -2.66
CA ASN A 113 -3.00 -12.12 -2.83
C ASN A 113 -3.06 -10.61 -3.16
N ASP A 114 -4.24 -10.08 -3.39
CA ASP A 114 -4.46 -8.67 -3.73
C ASP A 114 -4.73 -7.79 -2.50
N ALA A 115 -5.10 -8.38 -1.37
CA ALA A 115 -5.30 -7.61 -0.15
C ALA A 115 -3.96 -7.07 0.35
N GLY A 116 -3.93 -5.79 0.56
CA GLY A 116 -2.74 -5.09 1.00
C GLY A 116 -1.62 -5.04 -0.04
N GLN A 117 -1.93 -4.97 -1.33
CA GLN A 117 -0.93 -4.61 -2.33
C GLN A 117 -0.46 -3.17 -2.10
N GLN A 118 0.84 -2.98 -2.09
CA GLN A 118 1.41 -1.64 -2.10
C GLN A 118 1.11 -0.97 -3.44
N ALA A 119 0.57 0.26 -3.38
CA ALA A 119 0.34 1.05 -4.57
C ALA A 119 1.66 1.29 -5.31
N SER A 120 1.74 0.79 -6.54
CA SER A 120 2.83 1.05 -7.46
C SER A 120 2.26 1.68 -8.72
N PHE A 121 2.85 2.79 -9.15
CA PHE A 121 2.38 3.54 -10.31
C PHE A 121 3.29 3.30 -11.50
N VAL A 122 2.74 3.49 -12.70
CA VAL A 122 3.55 3.51 -13.91
C VAL A 122 4.60 4.61 -13.77
N ALA A 123 5.87 4.24 -13.94
CA ALA A 123 6.97 5.18 -14.05
C ALA A 123 7.56 5.10 -15.45
N ALA A 124 7.74 6.26 -16.08
CA ALA A 124 8.26 6.35 -17.43
C ALA A 124 9.16 7.58 -17.59
N THR A 125 9.96 7.56 -18.64
CA THR A 125 10.81 8.67 -19.08
C THR A 125 10.56 8.99 -20.54
N GLY A 126 10.99 10.17 -20.99
CA GLY A 126 10.87 10.66 -22.36
C GLY A 126 9.88 11.80 -22.52
N GLY A 127 10.07 12.60 -23.55
CA GLY A 127 9.31 13.82 -23.78
C GLY A 127 9.51 14.91 -22.73
N THR A 128 8.68 15.93 -22.79
CA THR A 128 8.57 16.96 -21.72
C THR A 128 7.57 16.47 -20.68
N VAL A 129 8.01 16.32 -19.42
CA VAL A 129 7.17 15.83 -18.33
C VAL A 129 6.58 16.99 -17.55
N THR A 130 5.25 16.99 -17.38
CA THR A 130 4.52 17.92 -16.52
C THR A 130 3.61 17.14 -15.58
N THR A 131 3.27 17.72 -14.42
CA THR A 131 2.36 17.12 -13.45
C THR A 131 1.08 17.96 -13.37
N CYS A 132 -0.07 17.29 -13.44
CA CYS A 132 -1.37 17.94 -13.29
C CYS A 132 -2.24 17.06 -12.37
N GLY A 133 -2.47 17.51 -11.14
CA GLY A 133 -3.10 16.69 -10.12
C GLY A 133 -2.32 15.38 -9.92
N ASP A 134 -3.00 14.25 -10.02
CA ASP A 134 -2.42 12.92 -9.86
C ASP A 134 -1.80 12.33 -11.14
N PHE A 135 -1.79 13.12 -12.24
CA PHE A 135 -1.31 12.67 -13.53
C PHE A 135 0.09 13.21 -13.85
N LYS A 136 0.96 12.35 -14.36
CA LYS A 136 2.17 12.72 -15.09
C LYS A 136 1.87 12.71 -16.59
N ILE A 137 2.15 13.82 -17.25
CA ILE A 137 1.89 14.03 -18.68
C ILE A 137 3.24 14.10 -19.40
N HIS A 138 3.45 13.22 -20.36
CA HIS A 138 4.62 13.19 -21.23
C HIS A 138 4.24 13.73 -22.60
N THR A 139 4.77 14.88 -22.97
CA THR A 139 4.46 15.55 -24.24
C THR A 139 5.64 15.39 -25.21
N PHE A 140 5.34 14.88 -26.40
CA PHE A 140 6.28 14.74 -27.50
C PHE A 140 5.85 15.65 -28.64
N THR A 141 6.67 16.64 -28.99
CA THR A 141 6.46 17.55 -30.12
C THR A 141 7.34 17.21 -31.32
N GLY A 142 8.02 16.11 -31.28
CA GLY A 142 8.91 15.55 -32.32
C GLY A 142 9.24 14.09 -32.03
N PRO A 143 10.11 13.47 -32.84
CA PRO A 143 10.53 12.11 -32.59
C PRO A 143 11.10 11.94 -31.18
N GLY A 144 10.65 10.88 -30.47
CA GLY A 144 11.08 10.58 -29.10
C GLY A 144 10.61 9.21 -28.64
N THR A 145 11.18 8.72 -27.56
CA THR A 145 10.83 7.43 -26.98
C THR A 145 10.17 7.61 -25.62
N PHE A 146 9.01 7.01 -25.43
CA PHE A 146 8.40 6.80 -24.13
C PHE A 146 8.91 5.49 -23.56
N CYS A 147 9.76 5.55 -22.51
CA CYS A 147 10.36 4.37 -21.91
C CYS A 147 9.74 4.11 -20.53
N VAL A 148 9.02 2.99 -20.39
CA VAL A 148 8.43 2.56 -19.12
C VAL A 148 9.48 1.84 -18.30
N SER A 149 9.80 2.35 -17.12
CA SER A 149 10.74 1.76 -16.16
C SER A 149 10.05 0.94 -15.06
N SER A 150 8.75 1.19 -14.82
CA SER A 150 7.91 0.41 -13.90
C SER A 150 6.50 0.33 -14.46
N ALA A 151 5.92 -0.85 -14.47
CA ALA A 151 4.57 -1.07 -14.99
C ALA A 151 3.44 -0.66 -14.01
N GLY A 152 3.79 -0.37 -12.74
CA GLY A 152 2.78 -0.19 -11.71
C GLY A 152 2.04 -1.49 -11.35
N ASN A 153 0.94 -1.37 -10.61
CA ASN A 153 0.06 -2.48 -10.25
C ASN A 153 -1.41 -2.04 -10.09
N ALA A 154 -2.31 -2.98 -9.81
CA ALA A 154 -3.74 -2.69 -9.69
C ALA A 154 -4.09 -1.80 -8.48
N ALA A 155 -3.31 -1.84 -7.39
CA ALA A 155 -3.51 -0.98 -6.22
C ALA A 155 -3.08 0.48 -6.44
N GLY A 156 -2.15 0.71 -7.39
CA GLY A 156 -1.77 2.03 -7.86
C GLY A 156 -2.40 2.34 -9.21
N SER A 157 -1.59 2.34 -10.27
CA SER A 157 -2.07 2.42 -11.65
C SER A 157 -1.10 1.68 -12.57
N ASN A 158 -1.63 0.79 -13.40
CA ASN A 158 -0.92 0.07 -14.44
C ASN A 158 -1.41 0.46 -15.85
N VAL A 159 -2.14 1.56 -15.95
CA VAL A 159 -2.76 2.05 -17.20
C VAL A 159 -2.10 3.33 -17.65
N VAL A 160 -1.94 3.48 -18.94
CA VAL A 160 -1.46 4.70 -19.61
C VAL A 160 -2.48 5.09 -20.67
N ASP A 161 -2.99 6.31 -20.56
CA ASP A 161 -3.81 6.92 -21.60
C ASP A 161 -2.92 7.66 -22.60
N TYR A 162 -3.29 7.66 -23.86
CA TYR A 162 -2.54 8.39 -24.87
C TYR A 162 -3.43 9.16 -25.83
N LEU A 163 -2.92 10.29 -26.32
CA LEU A 163 -3.53 11.10 -27.37
C LEU A 163 -2.50 11.35 -28.47
N VAL A 164 -2.88 11.05 -29.71
CA VAL A 164 -2.08 11.35 -30.89
C VAL A 164 -2.79 12.41 -31.72
N VAL A 165 -2.11 13.53 -31.96
CA VAL A 165 -2.61 14.61 -32.82
C VAL A 165 -1.72 14.68 -34.06
N ALA A 166 -2.29 14.35 -35.22
CA ALA A 166 -1.60 14.44 -36.49
C ALA A 166 -1.52 15.90 -36.95
N GLY A 167 -0.39 16.30 -37.55
CA GLY A 167 -0.25 17.60 -38.22
C GLY A 167 -1.21 17.70 -39.41
N GLY A 168 -1.90 18.86 -39.54
CA GLY A 168 -2.72 19.13 -40.71
C GLY A 168 -1.85 19.26 -41.97
N VAL A 169 -2.32 18.65 -43.05
CA VAL A 169 -1.73 18.87 -44.38
C VAL A 169 -2.38 20.12 -44.97
N PHE A 170 -1.61 21.16 -45.20
CA PHE A 170 -2.08 22.31 -45.99
C PHE A 170 -1.85 22.00 -47.46
N PHE A 171 -2.92 21.89 -48.21
CA PHE A 171 -2.85 21.94 -49.66
C PHE A 171 -2.99 23.39 -50.08
N PHE A 172 -1.96 23.95 -50.71
CA PHE A 172 -2.08 25.20 -51.44
C PHE A 172 -2.60 24.87 -52.86
N PHE A 173 -3.74 25.39 -53.22
CA PHE A 173 -4.24 25.40 -54.59
C PHE A 173 -3.83 26.68 -55.29
#